data_a4d21deffd5272308561c821250247e3
#
_entry.id   a4d21deffd5272308561c821250247e3
#
_cell.length_a   1.000
_cell.length_b   1.000
_cell.length_c   1.000
_cell.angle_alpha   90.00
_cell.angle_beta   90.00
_cell.angle_gamma   90.00
#
_symmetry.space_group_name_H-M   'P 1'
#
loop_
_entity.id
_entity.type
_entity.pdbx_description
1 polymer ?
#
loop_
_entity_poly.entity_id
_entity_poly.type
_entity_poly.pdbx_seq_one_letter_code
_entity_poly.pdbx_strand_id
1 'polypeptide(L)'
;MEVPIYSIKGKASKKSAQLPDAFSEPVRLDLIRKAVRASRANRRQPYGASKGAGFRHSVSWPGKGRGMARTPRKNVGGGRGAEAPNTIGGRRAHPPKAEKDWSFKINSKENKKAFKSALAATSQESYVLARGHQIPEKATLPYVVEDKIETLAKDNEGGSLTKRASTLLDSLGLLDDVKRSREGKGIRAGKGKSRGRKYRTPKSILLVLSEDNDSEKAFRNLSGVDVTTSKNLNTELLAPGGDPGRLVVFSKSAVSALGERL
;
A
#
# COMPACT_ATOMS: atom_id res chain seq x y z
N MET A 1 26.80 -3.35 -7.15
CA MET A 1 26.08 -3.78 -8.35
C MET A 1 25.93 -2.58 -9.27
N GLU A 2 26.30 -2.69 -10.55
CA GLU A 2 26.17 -1.61 -11.53
C GLU A 2 24.99 -1.87 -12.46
N VAL A 3 24.24 -0.81 -12.78
CA VAL A 3 23.04 -0.86 -13.61
C VAL A 3 23.13 0.25 -14.66
N PRO A 4 22.77 -0.01 -15.93
CA PRO A 4 22.78 1.00 -16.97
C PRO A 4 21.75 2.11 -16.67
N ILE A 5 22.10 3.34 -17.02
CA ILE A 5 21.19 4.49 -16.93
C ILE A 5 20.45 4.59 -18.27
N TYR A 6 19.11 4.63 -18.22
CA TYR A 6 18.28 4.79 -19.40
C TYR A 6 17.98 6.27 -19.66
N SER A 7 18.03 6.67 -20.91
CA SER A 7 17.56 8.01 -21.33
C SER A 7 16.01 8.05 -21.35
N ILE A 8 15.43 9.22 -21.43
CA ILE A 8 13.97 9.41 -21.62
C ILE A 8 13.46 8.70 -22.89
N LYS A 9 14.33 8.52 -23.90
CA LYS A 9 14.00 7.81 -25.16
C LYS A 9 14.17 6.28 -25.06
N GLY A 10 14.33 5.71 -23.87
CA GLY A 10 14.46 4.27 -23.65
C GLY A 10 15.81 3.65 -24.04
N LYS A 11 16.77 4.46 -24.50
CA LYS A 11 18.11 3.95 -24.88
C LYS A 11 19.00 3.86 -23.64
N ALA A 12 19.66 2.71 -23.46
CA ALA A 12 20.68 2.58 -22.42
C ALA A 12 21.87 3.50 -22.71
N SER A 13 22.27 4.29 -21.75
CA SER A 13 23.46 5.14 -21.81
C SER A 13 24.73 4.29 -21.60
N LYS A 14 25.88 4.78 -22.06
CA LYS A 14 27.20 4.22 -21.71
C LYS A 14 27.55 4.45 -20.22
N LYS A 15 26.80 5.29 -19.51
CA LYS A 15 26.99 5.58 -18.08
C LYS A 15 26.22 4.55 -17.26
N SER A 16 26.88 4.02 -16.21
CA SER A 16 26.27 3.16 -15.21
C SER A 16 25.99 3.91 -13.91
N ALA A 17 25.01 3.45 -13.15
CA ALA A 17 24.76 3.87 -11.79
C ALA A 17 25.20 2.78 -10.83
N GLN A 18 25.97 3.14 -9.79
CA GLN A 18 26.30 2.24 -8.70
C GLN A 18 25.12 2.17 -7.73
N LEU A 19 24.58 0.99 -7.52
CA LEU A 19 23.54 0.77 -6.53
C LEU A 19 24.17 0.60 -5.15
N PRO A 20 23.52 1.13 -4.09
CA PRO A 20 23.91 0.89 -2.70
C PRO A 20 23.95 -0.60 -2.34
N ASP A 21 24.75 -0.99 -1.36
CA ASP A 21 24.90 -2.38 -0.90
C ASP A 21 23.60 -3.03 -0.44
N ALA A 22 22.62 -2.21 -0.05
CA ALA A 22 21.28 -2.68 0.32
C ALA A 22 20.56 -3.49 -0.77
N PHE A 23 20.93 -3.33 -2.04
CA PHE A 23 20.36 -4.14 -3.13
C PHE A 23 20.95 -5.56 -3.22
N SER A 24 22.04 -5.83 -2.51
CA SER A 24 22.69 -7.13 -2.42
C SER A 24 22.33 -7.91 -1.14
N GLU A 25 21.50 -7.33 -0.26
CA GLU A 25 21.06 -7.97 0.99
C GLU A 25 20.15 -9.19 0.73
N PRO A 26 20.16 -10.20 1.60
CA PRO A 26 19.29 -11.36 1.46
C PRO A 26 17.81 -10.99 1.62
N VAL A 27 16.96 -11.58 0.79
CA VAL A 27 15.51 -11.32 0.82
C VAL A 27 14.87 -12.08 1.98
N ARG A 28 14.38 -11.36 2.99
CA ARG A 28 13.73 -11.86 4.21
C ARG A 28 12.22 -11.55 4.19
N LEU A 29 11.41 -12.47 3.68
CA LEU A 29 9.95 -12.33 3.56
C LEU A 29 9.25 -12.11 4.90
N ASP A 30 9.73 -12.76 5.96
CA ASP A 30 9.23 -12.64 7.31
C ASP A 30 9.30 -11.19 7.82
N LEU A 31 10.46 -10.55 7.68
CA LEU A 31 10.68 -9.17 8.12
C LEU A 31 9.87 -8.19 7.27
N ILE A 32 9.83 -8.38 5.96
CA ILE A 32 9.04 -7.54 5.04
C ILE A 32 7.56 -7.59 5.43
N ARG A 33 7.00 -8.79 5.62
CA ARG A 33 5.60 -8.96 6.02
C ARG A 33 5.31 -8.36 7.39
N LYS A 34 6.23 -8.48 8.35
CA LYS A 34 6.12 -7.87 9.68
C LYS A 34 6.08 -6.35 9.57
N ALA A 35 6.99 -5.74 8.80
CA ALA A 35 7.05 -4.28 8.60
C ALA A 35 5.80 -3.73 7.91
N VAL A 36 5.35 -4.37 6.84
CA VAL A 36 4.13 -3.97 6.12
C VAL A 36 2.89 -4.12 7.01
N ARG A 37 2.81 -5.18 7.81
CA ARG A 37 1.72 -5.37 8.77
C ARG A 37 1.70 -4.27 9.83
N ALA A 38 2.87 -3.88 10.36
CA ALA A 38 3.00 -2.79 11.32
C ALA A 38 2.55 -1.45 10.70
N SER A 39 3.03 -1.12 9.50
CA SER A 39 2.62 0.09 8.77
C SER A 39 1.10 0.15 8.56
N ARG A 40 0.49 -0.96 8.14
CA ARG A 40 -0.97 -1.05 7.94
C ARG A 40 -1.76 -0.96 9.23
N ALA A 41 -1.26 -1.54 10.32
CA ALA A 41 -1.91 -1.47 11.63
C ALA A 41 -1.92 -0.03 12.17
N ASN A 42 -0.79 0.68 12.04
CA ASN A 42 -0.61 2.03 12.59
C ASN A 42 -1.48 3.11 11.90
N ARG A 43 -1.89 2.88 10.64
CA ARG A 43 -2.83 3.79 9.94
C ARG A 43 -4.29 3.35 10.02
N ARG A 44 -4.55 2.24 10.75
CA ARG A 44 -5.91 1.74 10.90
C ARG A 44 -6.72 2.65 11.81
N GLN A 45 -7.87 3.09 11.32
CA GLN A 45 -8.80 3.89 12.13
C GLN A 45 -9.48 3.01 13.18
N PRO A 46 -9.47 3.38 14.47
CA PRO A 46 -10.17 2.66 15.52
C PRO A 46 -11.66 2.55 15.24
N TYR A 47 -12.26 1.45 15.64
CA TYR A 47 -13.70 1.25 15.57
C TYR A 47 -14.22 0.55 16.81
N GLY A 48 -15.46 0.83 17.17
CA GLY A 48 -16.10 0.21 18.32
C GLY A 48 -17.62 0.29 18.25
N ALA A 49 -18.27 -0.40 19.14
CA ALA A 49 -19.70 -0.26 19.33
C ALA A 49 -20.04 1.07 19.97
N SER A 50 -21.20 1.65 19.65
CA SER A 50 -21.75 2.79 20.38
C SER A 50 -21.91 2.43 21.86
N LYS A 51 -21.60 3.38 22.79
CA LYS A 51 -21.70 3.16 24.25
C LYS A 51 -23.09 2.70 24.69
N GLY A 52 -24.16 3.12 24.00
CA GLY A 52 -25.52 2.72 24.29
C GLY A 52 -26.05 1.56 23.45
N ALA A 53 -25.20 0.88 22.66
CA ALA A 53 -25.65 -0.20 21.78
C ALA A 53 -26.22 -1.39 22.58
N GLY A 54 -27.48 -1.70 22.37
CA GLY A 54 -28.21 -2.78 23.07
C GLY A 54 -28.75 -2.39 24.46
N PHE A 55 -28.55 -1.13 24.90
CA PHE A 55 -29.03 -0.60 26.19
C PHE A 55 -30.05 0.55 26.05
N ARG A 56 -30.58 0.79 24.86
CA ARG A 56 -31.48 1.93 24.60
C ARG A 56 -32.95 1.56 24.79
N HIS A 57 -33.23 0.72 25.78
CA HIS A 57 -34.59 0.29 26.08
C HIS A 57 -34.97 0.71 27.50
N SER A 58 -36.25 1.08 27.69
CA SER A 58 -36.84 1.21 29.01
C SER A 58 -37.14 -0.19 29.53
N VAL A 59 -36.42 -0.62 30.56
CA VAL A 59 -36.52 -1.99 31.10
C VAL A 59 -36.71 -2.00 32.61
N SER A 60 -37.38 -3.03 33.11
CA SER A 60 -37.47 -3.37 34.53
C SER A 60 -37.01 -4.80 34.77
N TRP A 61 -36.54 -5.05 35.99
CA TRP A 61 -36.15 -6.39 36.42
C TRP A 61 -37.34 -7.11 37.08
N PRO A 62 -37.70 -8.32 36.69
CA PRO A 62 -38.87 -9.00 37.26
C PRO A 62 -38.70 -9.39 38.72
N GLY A 63 -37.47 -9.46 39.25
CA GLY A 63 -37.21 -9.90 40.62
C GLY A 63 -37.38 -11.41 40.84
N LYS A 64 -37.37 -11.79 42.11
CA LYS A 64 -37.54 -13.18 42.56
C LYS A 64 -39.05 -13.51 42.67
N GLY A 65 -39.40 -14.78 42.60
CA GLY A 65 -40.75 -15.31 42.89
C GLY A 65 -41.82 -15.13 41.82
N ARG A 66 -41.45 -14.64 40.61
CA ARG A 66 -42.39 -14.41 39.50
C ARG A 66 -42.51 -15.54 38.47
N GLY A 67 -41.81 -16.65 38.68
CA GLY A 67 -41.82 -17.80 37.73
C GLY A 67 -41.21 -17.51 36.35
N MET A 68 -40.55 -16.35 36.18
CA MET A 68 -39.95 -15.91 34.93
C MET A 68 -38.45 -15.80 35.03
N ALA A 69 -37.73 -15.96 33.90
CA ALA A 69 -36.30 -15.72 33.83
C ALA A 69 -35.96 -14.29 34.29
N ARG A 70 -34.94 -14.17 35.13
CA ARG A 70 -34.47 -12.90 35.74
C ARG A 70 -33.65 -12.05 34.75
N THR A 71 -34.15 -11.87 33.53
CA THR A 71 -33.57 -10.98 32.54
C THR A 71 -34.31 -9.66 32.52
N PRO A 72 -33.64 -8.52 32.19
CA PRO A 72 -34.35 -7.24 32.03
C PRO A 72 -35.42 -7.39 30.95
N ARG A 73 -36.59 -6.82 31.21
CA ARG A 73 -37.74 -6.87 30.32
C ARG A 73 -38.22 -5.47 29.97
N LYS A 74 -38.63 -5.29 28.71
CA LYS A 74 -39.19 -4.00 28.25
C LYS A 74 -40.46 -3.67 29.00
N ASN A 75 -40.56 -2.42 29.45
CA ASN A 75 -41.75 -1.90 30.13
C ASN A 75 -42.93 -1.76 29.15
N VAL A 76 -42.64 -1.60 27.84
CA VAL A 76 -43.63 -1.46 26.78
C VAL A 76 -43.44 -2.59 25.78
N GLY A 77 -44.53 -3.16 25.27
CA GLY A 77 -44.47 -4.21 24.20
C GLY A 77 -44.40 -5.65 24.72
N GLY A 78 -45.14 -5.99 25.76
CA GLY A 78 -45.38 -7.38 26.18
C GLY A 78 -44.28 -8.02 26.99
N GLY A 79 -43.44 -7.26 27.69
CA GLY A 79 -42.49 -7.79 28.64
C GLY A 79 -41.37 -8.67 28.06
N ARG A 80 -41.03 -8.50 26.77
CA ARG A 80 -39.93 -9.23 26.15
C ARG A 80 -38.58 -8.95 26.82
N GLY A 81 -37.74 -9.96 26.96
CA GLY A 81 -36.36 -9.77 27.44
C GLY A 81 -35.61 -8.79 26.55
N ALA A 82 -34.80 -7.91 27.15
CA ALA A 82 -34.00 -6.92 26.45
C ALA A 82 -32.65 -6.72 27.17
N GLU A 83 -31.74 -5.99 26.57
CA GLU A 83 -30.43 -5.59 27.08
C GLU A 83 -29.46 -6.72 27.45
N ALA A 84 -29.92 -7.87 27.91
CA ALA A 84 -29.05 -9.00 28.22
C ALA A 84 -28.43 -9.59 26.95
N PRO A 85 -27.20 -10.13 27.00
CA PRO A 85 -26.52 -10.69 25.81
C PRO A 85 -27.25 -11.87 25.17
N ASN A 86 -28.04 -12.60 25.95
CA ASN A 86 -28.81 -13.77 25.54
C ASN A 86 -30.21 -13.42 24.98
N THR A 87 -30.56 -12.15 24.86
CA THR A 87 -31.85 -11.70 24.31
C THR A 87 -31.70 -11.21 22.88
N ILE A 88 -32.77 -11.36 22.09
CA ILE A 88 -32.84 -10.84 20.72
C ILE A 88 -32.79 -9.32 20.74
N GLY A 89 -31.78 -8.74 20.05
CA GLY A 89 -31.54 -7.30 20.06
C GLY A 89 -30.88 -6.77 21.34
N GLY A 90 -30.39 -7.66 22.22
CA GLY A 90 -29.60 -7.30 23.38
C GLY A 90 -28.19 -6.84 23.05
N ARG A 91 -27.44 -6.42 24.06
CA ARG A 91 -26.03 -6.00 23.89
C ARG A 91 -25.14 -7.18 23.53
N ARG A 92 -24.04 -6.92 22.85
CA ARG A 92 -22.96 -7.90 22.72
C ARG A 92 -22.18 -8.00 24.03
N ALA A 93 -21.89 -9.23 24.49
CA ALA A 93 -21.13 -9.45 25.72
C ALA A 93 -19.73 -8.84 25.65
N HIS A 94 -19.04 -9.03 24.54
CA HIS A 94 -17.70 -8.51 24.27
C HIS A 94 -17.68 -7.75 22.94
N PRO A 95 -18.19 -6.50 22.90
CA PRO A 95 -18.19 -5.69 21.70
C PRO A 95 -16.77 -5.19 21.38
N PRO A 96 -16.50 -4.84 20.13
CA PRO A 96 -15.28 -4.12 19.81
C PRO A 96 -15.28 -2.74 20.50
N LYS A 97 -14.14 -2.36 21.04
CA LYS A 97 -13.95 -1.08 21.72
C LYS A 97 -13.06 -0.17 20.87
N ALA A 98 -13.45 1.10 20.73
CA ALA A 98 -12.64 2.10 20.01
C ALA A 98 -11.34 2.44 20.76
N GLU A 99 -11.33 2.25 22.07
CA GLU A 99 -10.20 2.49 22.97
C GLU A 99 -9.06 1.47 22.79
N LYS A 100 -9.34 0.35 22.08
CA LYS A 100 -8.33 -0.68 21.82
C LYS A 100 -7.18 -0.09 21.02
N ASP A 101 -5.95 -0.24 21.50
CA ASP A 101 -4.76 0.07 20.72
C ASP A 101 -4.61 -0.94 19.57
N TRP A 102 -4.66 -0.40 18.34
CA TRP A 102 -4.50 -1.16 17.09
C TRP A 102 -3.10 -1.03 16.52
N SER A 103 -2.25 -0.20 17.13
CA SER A 103 -0.89 0.02 16.68
C SER A 103 -0.05 -1.25 16.85
N PHE A 104 0.95 -1.39 16.01
CA PHE A 104 1.89 -2.49 16.06
C PHE A 104 3.32 -1.93 16.00
N LYS A 105 4.06 -2.12 17.10
CA LYS A 105 5.44 -1.67 17.20
C LYS A 105 6.39 -2.65 16.51
N ILE A 106 7.36 -2.13 15.76
CA ILE A 106 8.47 -2.87 15.17
C ILE A 106 9.79 -2.24 15.63
N ASN A 107 10.80 -3.04 15.88
CA ASN A 107 12.12 -2.55 16.26
C ASN A 107 12.78 -1.82 15.09
N SER A 108 13.50 -0.73 15.35
CA SER A 108 14.12 0.08 14.30
C SER A 108 15.12 -0.72 13.44
N LYS A 109 15.93 -1.58 14.05
CA LYS A 109 16.87 -2.47 13.35
C LYS A 109 16.14 -3.47 12.43
N GLU A 110 15.02 -4.06 12.90
CA GLU A 110 14.18 -4.95 12.09
C GLU A 110 13.57 -4.21 10.90
N ASN A 111 13.07 -2.98 11.12
CA ASN A 111 12.47 -2.16 10.07
C ASN A 111 13.50 -1.77 9.00
N LYS A 112 14.73 -1.40 9.41
CA LYS A 112 15.83 -1.13 8.47
C LYS A 112 16.20 -2.37 7.65
N LYS A 113 16.34 -3.54 8.29
CA LYS A 113 16.60 -4.81 7.58
C LYS A 113 15.46 -5.17 6.62
N ALA A 114 14.21 -4.98 7.03
CA ALA A 114 13.04 -5.22 6.17
C ALA A 114 13.05 -4.30 4.94
N PHE A 115 13.43 -3.05 5.11
CA PHE A 115 13.54 -2.08 4.02
C PHE A 115 14.63 -2.45 3.02
N LYS A 116 15.86 -2.76 3.50
CA LYS A 116 16.97 -3.22 2.67
C LYS A 116 16.61 -4.50 1.91
N SER A 117 16.02 -5.46 2.61
CA SER A 117 15.54 -6.72 2.02
C SER A 117 14.46 -6.52 0.95
N ALA A 118 13.57 -5.53 1.13
CA ALA A 118 12.56 -5.19 0.12
C ALA A 118 13.19 -4.49 -1.11
N LEU A 119 14.24 -3.69 -0.91
CA LEU A 119 15.02 -3.10 -2.01
C LEU A 119 15.76 -4.20 -2.80
N ALA A 120 16.43 -5.12 -2.12
CA ALA A 120 17.12 -6.23 -2.75
C ALA A 120 16.17 -7.07 -3.64
N ALA A 121 14.93 -7.28 -3.20
CA ALA A 121 13.94 -8.00 -4.01
C ALA A 121 13.54 -7.28 -5.30
N THR A 122 13.70 -5.96 -5.40
CA THR A 122 13.40 -5.22 -6.64
C THR A 122 14.46 -5.39 -7.73
N SER A 123 15.68 -5.82 -7.37
CA SER A 123 16.75 -6.11 -8.32
C SER A 123 16.71 -7.55 -8.84
N GLN A 124 15.89 -8.42 -8.23
CA GLN A 124 15.82 -9.83 -8.59
C GLN A 124 14.59 -10.09 -9.46
N GLU A 125 14.83 -10.49 -10.71
CA GLU A 125 13.79 -10.73 -11.71
C GLU A 125 12.75 -11.77 -11.25
N SER A 126 13.20 -12.82 -10.57
CA SER A 126 12.35 -13.90 -10.06
C SER A 126 11.22 -13.39 -9.16
N TYR A 127 11.51 -12.42 -8.25
CA TYR A 127 10.49 -11.83 -7.39
C TYR A 127 9.56 -10.89 -8.15
N VAL A 128 10.08 -10.16 -9.14
CA VAL A 128 9.28 -9.23 -9.94
C VAL A 128 8.28 -10.00 -10.81
N LEU A 129 8.72 -11.08 -11.44
CA LEU A 129 7.87 -11.98 -12.22
C LEU A 129 6.87 -12.74 -11.34
N ALA A 130 7.31 -13.27 -10.19
CA ALA A 130 6.42 -13.96 -9.25
C ALA A 130 5.30 -13.07 -8.74
N ARG A 131 5.52 -11.75 -8.70
CA ARG A 131 4.49 -10.78 -8.37
C ARG A 131 3.50 -10.53 -9.52
N GLY A 132 3.81 -10.98 -10.73
CA GLY A 132 2.99 -10.84 -11.94
C GLY A 132 3.20 -9.52 -12.68
N HIS A 133 4.35 -8.87 -12.50
CA HIS A 133 4.74 -7.73 -13.35
C HIS A 133 5.15 -8.20 -14.74
N GLN A 134 4.84 -7.40 -15.75
CA GLN A 134 5.28 -7.60 -17.12
C GLN A 134 6.54 -6.77 -17.37
N ILE A 135 7.62 -7.43 -17.69
CA ILE A 135 8.93 -6.83 -18.00
C ILE A 135 9.44 -7.33 -19.35
N PRO A 136 10.20 -6.54 -20.11
CA PRO A 136 10.86 -6.99 -21.34
C PRO A 136 11.91 -8.08 -21.06
N GLU A 137 12.11 -9.00 -21.96
CA GLU A 137 13.05 -10.15 -21.82
C GLU A 137 14.50 -9.76 -21.51
N LYS A 138 14.94 -8.56 -21.88
CA LYS A 138 16.30 -8.05 -21.66
C LYS A 138 16.34 -6.90 -20.64
N ALA A 139 15.43 -6.90 -19.68
CA ALA A 139 15.36 -5.85 -18.68
C ALA A 139 16.48 -5.98 -17.63
N THR A 140 17.18 -4.89 -17.36
CA THR A 140 18.10 -4.80 -16.21
C THR A 140 17.36 -4.14 -15.04
N LEU A 141 17.20 -4.88 -13.98
CA LEU A 141 16.48 -4.43 -12.78
C LEU A 141 17.45 -3.98 -11.67
N PRO A 142 17.07 -2.97 -10.87
CA PRO A 142 15.97 -2.03 -11.09
C PRO A 142 16.27 -1.06 -12.23
N TYR A 143 15.23 -0.46 -12.82
CA TYR A 143 15.41 0.58 -13.84
C TYR A 143 15.93 1.86 -13.23
N VAL A 144 17.00 2.43 -13.80
CA VAL A 144 17.52 3.74 -13.45
C VAL A 144 17.44 4.65 -14.67
N VAL A 145 16.79 5.80 -14.52
CA VAL A 145 16.54 6.77 -15.60
C VAL A 145 17.27 8.07 -15.28
N GLU A 146 17.63 8.82 -16.31
CA GLU A 146 18.22 10.15 -16.19
C GLU A 146 17.33 11.11 -15.39
N ASP A 147 17.95 12.08 -14.70
CA ASP A 147 17.24 13.07 -13.86
C ASP A 147 16.28 13.97 -14.61
N LYS A 148 16.31 13.98 -15.94
CA LYS A 148 15.31 14.63 -16.80
C LYS A 148 13.88 14.14 -16.54
N ILE A 149 13.68 12.94 -15.98
CA ILE A 149 12.37 12.46 -15.56
C ILE A 149 11.74 13.35 -14.47
N GLU A 150 12.57 14.00 -13.65
CA GLU A 150 12.12 14.91 -12.59
C GLU A 150 11.71 16.28 -13.12
N THR A 151 12.18 16.68 -14.30
CA THR A 151 11.86 17.95 -14.96
C THR A 151 10.80 17.80 -16.06
N LEU A 152 10.23 16.63 -16.27
CA LEU A 152 9.29 16.29 -17.32
C LEU A 152 8.06 17.22 -17.35
N ALA A 153 7.68 17.81 -16.22
CA ALA A 153 6.60 18.78 -16.11
C ALA A 153 6.97 20.17 -16.59
N LYS A 154 8.26 20.53 -16.59
CA LYS A 154 8.76 21.87 -16.96
C LYS A 154 8.99 22.01 -18.46
N ASP A 155 9.21 20.89 -19.16
CA ASP A 155 9.42 20.91 -20.59
C ASP A 155 8.10 21.20 -21.31
N ASN A 156 7.99 22.37 -21.95
CA ASN A 156 6.80 22.82 -22.67
C ASN A 156 6.61 22.15 -24.06
N GLU A 157 7.29 21.05 -24.33
CA GLU A 157 7.15 20.32 -25.60
C GLU A 157 5.81 19.58 -25.67
N GLY A 158 4.94 20.07 -26.51
CA GLY A 158 3.67 19.58 -27.04
C GLY A 158 2.99 18.35 -26.40
N GLY A 159 1.83 18.54 -25.77
CA GLY A 159 0.95 17.48 -25.30
C GLY A 159 0.71 17.44 -23.80
N SER A 160 -0.27 16.66 -23.37
CA SER A 160 -0.58 16.51 -21.94
C SER A 160 0.56 15.80 -21.18
N LEU A 161 0.82 16.20 -19.95
CA LEU A 161 1.85 15.61 -19.07
C LEU A 161 1.73 14.08 -18.97
N THR A 162 0.51 13.57 -18.88
CA THR A 162 0.24 12.13 -18.82
C THR A 162 0.63 11.40 -20.11
N LYS A 163 0.47 12.05 -21.29
CA LYS A 163 0.88 11.48 -22.57
C LYS A 163 2.40 11.34 -22.63
N ARG A 164 3.15 12.34 -22.17
CA ARG A 164 4.63 12.28 -22.11
C ARG A 164 5.10 11.18 -21.18
N ALA A 165 4.49 11.03 -19.98
CA ALA A 165 4.77 9.94 -19.07
C ALA A 165 4.49 8.56 -19.70
N SER A 166 3.38 8.43 -20.42
CA SER A 166 3.03 7.20 -21.14
C SER A 166 4.04 6.88 -22.25
N THR A 167 4.45 7.88 -23.06
CA THR A 167 5.47 7.69 -24.12
C THR A 167 6.82 7.27 -23.54
N LEU A 168 7.23 7.85 -22.40
CA LEU A 168 8.45 7.45 -21.69
C LEU A 168 8.37 5.99 -21.23
N LEU A 169 7.27 5.58 -20.60
CA LEU A 169 7.10 4.20 -20.16
C LEU A 169 7.03 3.21 -21.33
N ASP A 170 6.48 3.62 -22.47
CA ASP A 170 6.45 2.84 -23.68
C ASP A 170 7.87 2.65 -24.24
N SER A 171 8.67 3.71 -24.30
CA SER A 171 10.06 3.63 -24.76
C SER A 171 10.95 2.75 -23.88
N LEU A 172 10.61 2.62 -22.58
CA LEU A 172 11.27 1.70 -21.63
C LEU A 172 10.71 0.27 -21.69
N GLY A 173 9.64 0.02 -22.47
CA GLY A 173 8.94 -1.27 -22.52
C GLY A 173 8.13 -1.59 -21.26
N LEU A 174 7.79 -0.58 -20.46
CA LEU A 174 7.09 -0.74 -19.18
C LEU A 174 5.59 -0.42 -19.25
N LEU A 175 5.11 0.01 -20.43
CA LEU A 175 3.70 0.40 -20.61
C LEU A 175 2.76 -0.80 -20.48
N ASP A 176 3.21 -2.00 -20.82
CA ASP A 176 2.39 -3.21 -20.76
C ASP A 176 2.03 -3.59 -19.32
N ASP A 177 2.90 -3.31 -18.35
CA ASP A 177 2.58 -3.49 -16.93
C ASP A 177 1.50 -2.49 -16.45
N VAL A 178 1.47 -1.28 -17.01
CA VAL A 178 0.40 -0.29 -16.74
C VAL A 178 -0.91 -0.74 -17.39
N LYS A 179 -0.87 -1.28 -18.61
CA LYS A 179 -2.05 -1.85 -19.28
C LYS A 179 -2.62 -3.02 -18.46
N ARG A 180 -1.76 -3.96 -18.02
CA ARG A 180 -2.15 -5.06 -17.11
C ARG A 180 -2.88 -4.53 -15.86
N SER A 181 -2.35 -3.46 -15.26
CA SER A 181 -2.99 -2.84 -14.08
C SER A 181 -4.35 -2.23 -14.40
N ARG A 182 -4.50 -1.63 -15.58
CA ARG A 182 -5.75 -1.03 -16.05
C ARG A 182 -6.81 -2.09 -16.32
N GLU A 183 -6.46 -3.17 -16.98
CA GLU A 183 -7.33 -4.31 -17.29
C GLU A 183 -7.75 -5.07 -16.02
N GLY A 184 -6.82 -5.20 -15.07
CA GLY A 184 -7.09 -5.82 -13.78
C GLY A 184 -7.92 -4.96 -12.82
N LYS A 185 -8.38 -3.77 -13.21
CA LYS A 185 -9.24 -2.92 -12.40
C LYS A 185 -10.65 -3.50 -12.31
N GLY A 186 -11.01 -4.02 -11.14
CA GLY A 186 -12.31 -4.63 -10.90
C GLY A 186 -13.07 -4.02 -9.72
N ILE A 187 -14.37 -4.32 -9.63
CA ILE A 187 -15.18 -3.93 -8.47
C ILE A 187 -14.73 -4.76 -7.26
N ARG A 188 -14.47 -4.09 -6.15
CA ARG A 188 -14.03 -4.72 -4.90
C ARG A 188 -15.13 -5.60 -4.31
N ALA A 189 -14.77 -6.78 -3.84
CA ALA A 189 -15.64 -7.60 -3.01
C ALA A 189 -15.87 -6.96 -1.63
N GLY A 190 -16.99 -7.27 -0.99
CA GLY A 190 -17.33 -6.84 0.35
C GLY A 190 -17.85 -5.40 0.47
N LYS A 191 -18.09 -4.97 1.70
CA LYS A 191 -18.72 -3.68 2.04
C LYS A 191 -17.83 -2.45 1.78
N GLY A 192 -16.55 -2.62 1.48
CA GLY A 192 -15.65 -1.53 1.12
C GLY A 192 -16.13 -0.73 -0.09
N LYS A 193 -16.83 -1.38 -1.03
CA LYS A 193 -17.40 -0.74 -2.24
C LYS A 193 -18.45 0.32 -1.92
N SER A 194 -19.26 0.12 -0.89
CA SER A 194 -20.27 1.09 -0.42
C SER A 194 -19.68 2.19 0.47
N ARG A 195 -18.39 2.10 0.82
CA ARG A 195 -17.67 3.06 1.67
C ARG A 195 -16.64 3.89 0.89
N GLY A 196 -16.93 4.25 -0.35
CA GLY A 196 -16.05 5.07 -1.21
C GLY A 196 -14.87 4.32 -1.83
N ARG A 197 -14.73 3.00 -1.64
CA ARG A 197 -13.64 2.19 -2.17
C ARG A 197 -14.14 1.16 -3.19
N LYS A 198 -14.86 1.63 -4.21
CA LYS A 198 -15.55 0.78 -5.19
C LYS A 198 -14.59 -0.12 -5.96
N TYR A 199 -13.47 0.41 -6.43
CA TYR A 199 -12.55 -0.32 -7.30
C TYR A 199 -11.32 -0.84 -6.54
N ARG A 200 -10.81 -1.97 -7.01
CA ARG A 200 -9.47 -2.50 -6.69
C ARG A 200 -8.66 -2.47 -7.96
N THR A 201 -7.51 -1.80 -7.92
CA THR A 201 -6.55 -1.71 -9.03
C THR A 201 -5.28 -2.44 -8.60
N PRO A 202 -4.76 -3.39 -9.40
CA PRO A 202 -3.46 -3.99 -9.17
C PRO A 202 -2.36 -2.93 -9.14
N LYS A 203 -1.34 -3.12 -8.33
CA LYS A 203 -0.18 -2.23 -8.33
C LYS A 203 0.69 -2.52 -9.55
N SER A 204 1.16 -1.45 -10.18
CA SER A 204 2.12 -1.43 -11.27
C SER A 204 3.42 -0.78 -10.79
N ILE A 205 4.07 -0.03 -11.62
CA ILE A 205 5.35 0.60 -11.42
C ILE A 205 5.36 1.50 -10.18
N LEU A 206 6.48 1.51 -9.47
CA LEU A 206 6.80 2.50 -8.46
C LEU A 206 7.88 3.43 -9.02
N LEU A 207 7.57 4.70 -9.15
CA LEU A 207 8.54 5.72 -9.55
C LEU A 207 9.13 6.37 -8.29
N VAL A 208 10.45 6.38 -8.18
CA VAL A 208 11.18 7.00 -7.06
C VAL A 208 12.00 8.16 -7.59
N LEU A 209 11.69 9.36 -7.12
CA LEU A 209 12.34 10.61 -7.46
C LEU A 209 13.22 11.09 -6.29
N SER A 210 14.17 11.97 -6.54
CA SER A 210 14.98 12.55 -5.46
C SER A 210 14.17 13.53 -4.63
N GLU A 211 13.44 14.43 -5.29
CA GLU A 211 12.63 15.47 -4.67
C GLU A 211 11.20 15.45 -5.20
N ASP A 212 10.32 16.15 -4.47
CA ASP A 212 8.91 16.30 -4.83
C ASP A 212 8.77 17.42 -5.87
N ASN A 213 8.78 17.03 -7.13
CA ASN A 213 8.64 17.91 -8.28
C ASN A 213 7.26 17.68 -8.94
N ASP A 214 6.78 18.68 -9.69
CA ASP A 214 5.50 18.59 -10.43
C ASP A 214 5.40 17.39 -11.39
N SER A 215 6.48 16.69 -11.64
CA SER A 215 6.53 15.47 -12.45
C SER A 215 5.68 14.33 -11.85
N GLU A 216 5.41 14.33 -10.54
CA GLU A 216 4.45 13.40 -9.93
C GLU A 216 3.09 13.47 -10.63
N LYS A 217 2.63 14.71 -10.99
CA LYS A 217 1.34 14.92 -11.65
C LYS A 217 1.22 14.22 -13.00
N ALA A 218 2.34 14.01 -13.70
CA ALA A 218 2.39 13.31 -14.98
C ALA A 218 2.09 11.81 -14.84
N PHE A 219 2.59 11.18 -13.77
CA PHE A 219 2.56 9.72 -13.59
C PHE A 219 1.39 9.23 -12.73
N ARG A 220 0.96 9.99 -11.72
CA ARG A 220 -0.05 9.54 -10.75
C ARG A 220 -1.42 9.20 -11.36
N ASN A 221 -1.72 9.71 -12.57
CA ASN A 221 -2.96 9.39 -13.28
C ASN A 221 -2.91 8.03 -13.98
N LEU A 222 -1.73 7.44 -14.14
CA LEU A 222 -1.58 6.12 -14.76
C LEU A 222 -2.03 5.02 -13.80
N SER A 223 -2.69 3.99 -14.35
CA SER A 223 -3.27 2.92 -13.55
C SER A 223 -2.22 2.14 -12.77
N GLY A 224 -2.37 2.08 -11.44
CA GLY A 224 -1.50 1.31 -10.54
C GLY A 224 -0.11 1.88 -10.31
N VAL A 225 0.26 2.98 -10.98
CA VAL A 225 1.53 3.68 -10.78
C VAL A 225 1.45 4.47 -9.47
N ASP A 226 2.47 4.33 -8.64
CA ASP A 226 2.70 5.18 -7.47
C ASP A 226 3.99 5.97 -7.69
N VAL A 227 4.02 7.21 -7.23
CA VAL A 227 5.20 8.07 -7.24
C VAL A 227 5.59 8.39 -5.80
N THR A 228 6.86 8.41 -5.51
CA THR A 228 7.38 8.74 -4.18
C THR A 228 8.76 9.37 -4.28
N THR A 229 9.14 10.09 -3.23
CA THR A 229 10.51 10.60 -3.10
C THR A 229 11.39 9.57 -2.39
N SER A 230 12.71 9.66 -2.59
CA SER A 230 13.70 8.83 -1.90
C SER A 230 13.56 8.91 -0.37
N LYS A 231 13.19 10.09 0.16
CA LYS A 231 12.95 10.34 1.60
C LYS A 231 11.70 9.60 2.12
N ASN A 232 10.62 9.54 1.34
CA ASN A 232 9.34 8.95 1.72
C ASN A 232 9.20 7.47 1.36
N LEU A 233 10.21 6.91 0.68
CA LEU A 233 10.21 5.51 0.29
C LEU A 233 10.15 4.62 1.53
N ASN A 234 9.24 3.65 1.54
CA ASN A 234 9.03 2.72 2.65
C ASN A 234 8.83 1.28 2.18
N THR A 235 8.93 0.34 3.11
CA THR A 235 8.80 -1.10 2.83
C THR A 235 7.44 -1.45 2.20
N GLU A 236 6.36 -0.76 2.55
CA GLU A 236 5.03 -1.06 1.99
C GLU A 236 4.91 -0.65 0.53
N LEU A 237 5.56 0.42 0.10
CA LEU A 237 5.59 0.84 -1.30
C LEU A 237 6.37 -0.15 -2.16
N LEU A 238 7.48 -0.70 -1.64
CA LEU A 238 8.30 -1.71 -2.33
C LEU A 238 7.65 -3.10 -2.32
N ALA A 239 6.91 -3.41 -1.27
CA ALA A 239 6.26 -4.70 -1.08
C ALA A 239 4.77 -4.53 -0.73
N PRO A 240 3.92 -4.04 -1.65
CA PRO A 240 2.50 -3.83 -1.38
C PRO A 240 1.81 -5.14 -1.01
N GLY A 241 1.19 -5.16 0.16
CA GLY A 241 0.55 -6.37 0.69
C GLY A 241 1.48 -7.28 1.50
N GLY A 242 2.77 -7.02 1.53
CA GLY A 242 3.80 -7.82 2.21
C GLY A 242 4.53 -8.79 1.28
N ASP A 243 4.23 -8.77 -0.01
CA ASP A 243 4.92 -9.57 -1.03
C ASP A 243 5.90 -8.66 -1.78
N PRO A 244 7.22 -8.97 -1.78
CA PRO A 244 8.25 -8.16 -2.40
C PRO A 244 8.29 -8.29 -3.93
N GLY A 245 9.18 -7.55 -4.57
CA GLY A 245 9.39 -7.64 -6.01
C GLY A 245 8.50 -6.68 -6.81
N ARG A 246 8.19 -5.50 -6.28
CA ARG A 246 7.54 -4.46 -7.08
C ARG A 246 8.49 -3.94 -8.14
N LEU A 247 7.97 -3.72 -9.35
CA LEU A 247 8.70 -3.09 -10.44
C LEU A 247 8.97 -1.62 -10.10
N VAL A 248 10.25 -1.24 -10.03
CA VAL A 248 10.67 0.11 -9.59
C VAL A 248 11.51 0.78 -10.66
N VAL A 249 11.25 2.07 -10.84
CA VAL A 249 12.02 2.98 -11.68
C VAL A 249 12.56 4.09 -10.80
N PHE A 250 13.88 4.23 -10.75
CA PHE A 250 14.56 5.28 -9.99
C PHE A 250 15.05 6.39 -10.91
N SER A 251 15.03 7.65 -10.47
CA SER A 251 15.90 8.66 -11.05
C SER A 251 17.34 8.45 -10.58
N LYS A 252 18.32 8.88 -11.36
CA LYS A 252 19.74 8.76 -10.98
C LYS A 252 20.01 9.44 -9.65
N SER A 253 19.53 10.65 -9.46
CA SER A 253 19.65 11.41 -8.21
C SER A 253 18.97 10.74 -7.02
N ALA A 254 17.81 10.05 -7.24
CA ALA A 254 17.16 9.28 -6.19
C ALA A 254 18.00 8.09 -5.69
N VAL A 255 18.77 7.44 -6.56
CA VAL A 255 19.68 6.35 -6.17
C VAL A 255 20.78 6.89 -5.25
N SER A 256 21.38 8.05 -5.58
CA SER A 256 22.40 8.69 -4.76
C SER A 256 21.85 9.10 -3.39
N ALA A 257 20.69 9.78 -3.36
CA ALA A 257 20.02 10.18 -2.12
C ALA A 257 19.58 8.97 -1.26
N LEU A 258 19.26 7.83 -1.89
CA LEU A 258 18.95 6.59 -1.18
C LEU A 258 20.19 6.00 -0.53
N GLY A 259 21.36 6.09 -1.18
CA GLY A 259 22.64 5.66 -0.61
C GLY A 259 23.03 6.41 0.66
N GLU A 260 22.78 7.72 0.70
CA GLU A 260 23.03 8.56 1.89
C GLU A 260 22.08 8.24 3.06
N ARG A 261 20.88 7.77 2.76
CA ARG A 261 19.85 7.45 3.77
C ARG A 261 20.07 6.10 4.45
N LEU A 262 20.71 5.11 3.81
CA LEU A 262 20.82 3.70 4.24
C LEU A 262 21.97 3.44 5.21
#